data_c40ad38b89fed1f39f11051165c56d19
#
_entry.id   c40ad38b89fed1f39f11051165c56d19
#
_cell.length_a   1.000
_cell.length_b   1.000
_cell.length_c   1.000
_cell.angle_alpha   90.00
_cell.angle_beta   90.00
_cell.angle_gamma   90.00
#
_symmetry.space_group_name_H-M   'P 1'
#
loop_
_entity.id
_entity.type
_entity.pdbx_description
1 polymer ?
#
loop_
_entity_poly.entity_id
_entity_poly.type
_entity_poly.pdbx_seq_one_letter_code
_entity_poly.pdbx_strand_id
1 'polypeptide(L)'
;MGILMSFSALSFPSQAAEYVTFTDYSESFLPDGTDGKLEINATGEAGKDGYLYLTKNVKEMAPEAVSGENLNGSELEEYTEGNISYYRIKVADNTAPASVHAVFHCPGFYDFAKKAETNGAESYSVTYKFTNQLKSKIENYHVQISVPKENEIISVTKPSAYADYELSLTEGMRTVGLSKAASPSASIELAFTYNKPFVSTAVGKGIVWVLCLGIGLFVLVERYKKAKGDAVK
;
A
#
# COMPACT_ATOMS: atom_id res chain seq x y z
N MET A 1 -46.46 10.06 43.63
CA MET A 1 -45.17 9.32 43.68
C MET A 1 -45.08 8.48 42.40
N GLY A 2 -44.48 9.06 41.37
CA GLY A 2 -44.42 8.45 40.02
C GLY A 2 -43.02 7.82 39.84
N ILE A 3 -43.03 6.53 39.60
CA ILE A 3 -41.78 5.77 39.28
C ILE A 3 -41.50 5.96 37.80
N LEU A 4 -40.48 6.75 37.48
CA LEU A 4 -39.88 6.79 36.15
C LEU A 4 -39.05 5.50 35.94
N MET A 5 -39.58 4.54 35.18
CA MET A 5 -38.74 3.44 34.64
C MET A 5 -37.94 3.97 33.47
N SER A 6 -36.66 4.19 33.70
CA SER A 6 -35.70 4.41 32.62
C SER A 6 -35.45 3.07 31.91
N PHE A 7 -35.96 2.92 30.69
CA PHE A 7 -35.55 1.85 29.80
C PHE A 7 -34.14 2.18 29.31
N SER A 8 -33.15 1.52 29.90
CA SER A 8 -31.83 1.42 29.30
C SER A 8 -31.97 0.59 28.02
N ALA A 9 -31.85 1.23 26.88
CA ALA A 9 -31.70 0.53 25.60
C ALA A 9 -30.41 -0.30 25.69
N LEU A 10 -30.58 -1.62 25.87
CA LEU A 10 -29.49 -2.56 25.66
C LEU A 10 -29.11 -2.49 24.18
N SER A 11 -28.09 -1.73 23.85
CA SER A 11 -27.45 -1.82 22.53
C SER A 11 -26.78 -3.18 22.43
N PHE A 12 -27.44 -4.13 21.78
CA PHE A 12 -26.81 -5.37 21.38
C PHE A 12 -25.69 -4.96 20.40
N PRO A 13 -24.44 -5.41 20.62
CA PRO A 13 -23.40 -5.16 19.64
C PRO A 13 -23.85 -5.76 18.30
N SER A 14 -23.80 -4.97 17.26
CA SER A 14 -24.05 -5.45 15.91
C SER A 14 -23.00 -6.54 15.63
N GLN A 15 -23.45 -7.72 15.24
CA GLN A 15 -22.57 -8.87 14.92
C GLN A 15 -22.37 -9.01 13.41
N ALA A 16 -22.57 -7.93 12.67
CA ALA A 16 -22.59 -7.95 11.20
C ALA A 16 -21.25 -8.42 10.61
N ALA A 17 -20.14 -7.86 11.08
CA ALA A 17 -18.80 -8.25 10.62
C ALA A 17 -18.35 -9.62 11.13
N GLU A 18 -19.10 -10.28 12.00
CA GLU A 18 -18.75 -11.58 12.58
C GLU A 18 -18.82 -12.73 11.58
N TYR A 19 -19.63 -12.59 10.54
CA TYR A 19 -19.96 -13.67 9.61
C TYR A 19 -19.35 -13.49 8.22
N VAL A 20 -18.58 -12.41 8.00
CA VAL A 20 -17.85 -12.22 6.74
C VAL A 20 -16.67 -13.18 6.71
N THR A 21 -16.51 -13.97 5.65
CA THR A 21 -15.38 -14.84 5.43
C THR A 21 -14.70 -14.50 4.11
N PHE A 22 -13.38 -14.40 4.12
CA PHE A 22 -12.61 -14.23 2.89
C PHE A 22 -11.77 -15.48 2.61
N THR A 23 -11.91 -16.03 1.41
CA THR A 23 -10.98 -17.03 0.87
C THR A 23 -9.70 -16.36 0.45
N ASP A 24 -9.80 -15.22 -0.22
CA ASP A 24 -8.67 -14.45 -0.73
C ASP A 24 -8.82 -12.99 -0.34
N TYR A 25 -7.74 -12.38 0.14
CA TYR A 25 -7.69 -10.97 0.49
C TYR A 25 -6.28 -10.44 0.19
N SER A 26 -6.15 -9.55 -0.76
CA SER A 26 -4.85 -8.97 -1.11
C SER A 26 -4.85 -7.45 -1.02
N GLU A 27 -3.72 -6.92 -0.58
CA GLU A 27 -3.42 -5.49 -0.48
C GLU A 27 -2.16 -5.19 -1.28
N SER A 28 -2.26 -4.24 -2.21
CA SER A 28 -1.16 -3.81 -3.06
C SER A 28 -0.95 -2.31 -2.94
N PHE A 29 0.19 -1.91 -2.39
CA PHE A 29 0.57 -0.51 -2.24
C PHE A 29 1.50 -0.09 -3.37
N LEU A 30 1.07 0.94 -4.10
CA LEU A 30 1.80 1.56 -5.20
C LEU A 30 2.14 3.02 -4.84
N PRO A 31 3.38 3.49 -5.12
CA PRO A 31 3.78 4.85 -4.82
C PRO A 31 3.12 5.87 -5.78
N ASP A 32 2.62 6.96 -5.21
CA ASP A 32 2.17 8.16 -5.92
C ASP A 32 2.79 9.40 -5.24
N GLY A 33 4.04 9.68 -5.55
CA GLY A 33 4.83 10.68 -4.85
C GLY A 33 5.12 10.28 -3.40
N THR A 34 4.62 11.05 -2.42
CA THR A 34 4.63 10.75 -0.99
C THR A 34 3.37 10.02 -0.55
N ASP A 35 2.35 9.99 -1.38
CA ASP A 35 1.10 9.30 -1.13
C ASP A 35 1.15 7.86 -1.65
N GLY A 36 0.20 7.06 -1.24
CA GLY A 36 0.04 5.68 -1.69
C GLY A 36 -1.29 5.48 -2.40
N LYS A 37 -1.26 4.65 -3.44
CA LYS A 37 -2.45 4.02 -3.99
C LYS A 37 -2.52 2.61 -3.41
N LEU A 38 -3.60 2.31 -2.69
CA LEU A 38 -3.86 0.97 -2.16
C LEU A 38 -4.94 0.31 -3.01
N GLU A 39 -4.61 -0.85 -3.56
CA GLU A 39 -5.56 -1.71 -4.25
C GLU A 39 -5.86 -2.92 -3.35
N ILE A 40 -7.14 -3.12 -3.04
CA ILE A 40 -7.63 -4.29 -2.28
C ILE A 40 -8.41 -5.17 -3.25
N ASN A 41 -8.00 -6.44 -3.37
CA ASN A 41 -8.80 -7.46 -4.02
C ASN A 41 -9.20 -8.49 -2.97
N ALA A 42 -10.48 -8.76 -2.84
CA ALA A 42 -10.99 -9.71 -1.89
C ALA A 42 -12.13 -10.54 -2.49
N THR A 43 -12.14 -11.83 -2.16
CA THR A 43 -13.20 -12.77 -2.55
C THR A 43 -13.66 -13.52 -1.33
N GLY A 44 -14.97 -13.58 -1.12
CA GLY A 44 -15.52 -14.22 0.06
C GLY A 44 -17.03 -14.20 0.13
N GLU A 45 -17.55 -14.55 1.29
CA GLU A 45 -18.99 -14.59 1.61
C GLU A 45 -19.36 -13.38 2.47
N ALA A 46 -20.49 -12.76 2.14
CA ALA A 46 -21.00 -11.64 2.89
C ALA A 46 -21.47 -12.03 4.29
N GLY A 47 -21.50 -11.07 5.18
CA GLY A 47 -22.16 -11.21 6.48
C GLY A 47 -23.67 -11.44 6.36
N LYS A 48 -24.31 -11.83 7.46
CA LYS A 48 -25.77 -12.06 7.51
C LYS A 48 -26.59 -10.82 7.17
N ASP A 49 -26.00 -9.64 7.29
CA ASP A 49 -26.59 -8.36 6.91
C ASP A 49 -26.47 -8.04 5.41
N GLY A 50 -25.82 -8.93 4.64
CA GLY A 50 -25.63 -8.79 3.21
C GLY A 50 -24.51 -7.82 2.81
N TYR A 51 -23.51 -7.61 3.67
CA TYR A 51 -22.36 -6.76 3.37
C TYR A 51 -21.04 -7.55 3.42
N LEU A 52 -20.10 -7.16 2.54
CA LEU A 52 -18.68 -7.43 2.71
C LEU A 52 -18.03 -6.28 3.50
N TYR A 53 -17.08 -6.62 4.37
CA TYR A 53 -16.38 -5.66 5.24
C TYR A 53 -14.90 -5.68 4.96
N LEU A 54 -14.37 -4.61 4.36
CA LEU A 54 -12.94 -4.42 4.14
C LEU A 54 -12.30 -3.76 5.36
N THR A 55 -11.20 -4.29 5.84
CA THR A 55 -10.50 -3.79 7.03
C THR A 55 -9.80 -2.45 6.75
N LYS A 56 -9.94 -1.48 7.66
CA LYS A 56 -9.28 -0.18 7.55
C LYS A 56 -7.99 -0.19 8.38
N ASN A 57 -6.90 -0.70 7.76
CA ASN A 57 -5.60 -0.81 8.41
C ASN A 57 -4.67 0.40 8.18
N VAL A 58 -5.01 1.29 7.24
CA VAL A 58 -4.34 2.58 7.02
C VAL A 58 -5.17 3.68 7.65
N LYS A 59 -4.53 4.55 8.44
CA LYS A 59 -5.21 5.59 9.22
C LYS A 59 -6.03 6.55 8.34
N GLU A 60 -5.41 6.99 7.25
CA GLU A 60 -6.03 7.91 6.30
C GLU A 60 -6.06 7.22 4.94
N MET A 61 -7.23 6.71 4.57
CA MET A 61 -7.49 6.12 3.26
C MET A 61 -8.87 6.55 2.80
N ALA A 62 -8.97 6.98 1.55
CA ALA A 62 -10.21 7.41 0.93
C ALA A 62 -10.49 6.55 -0.31
N PRO A 63 -11.72 6.01 -0.48
CA PRO A 63 -12.06 5.22 -1.65
C PRO A 63 -12.11 6.09 -2.91
N GLU A 64 -11.50 5.60 -3.99
CA GLU A 64 -11.50 6.23 -5.31
C GLU A 64 -12.35 5.47 -6.31
N ALA A 65 -12.29 4.14 -6.27
CA ALA A 65 -13.03 3.28 -7.17
C ALA A 65 -13.36 1.95 -6.49
N VAL A 66 -14.49 1.36 -6.87
CA VAL A 66 -14.84 0.01 -6.50
C VAL A 66 -15.54 -0.70 -7.66
N SER A 67 -15.23 -1.96 -7.85
CA SER A 67 -15.82 -2.86 -8.83
C SER A 67 -15.78 -4.29 -8.31
N GLY A 68 -16.47 -5.21 -8.95
CA GLY A 68 -16.46 -6.62 -8.56
C GLY A 68 -17.68 -7.37 -9.06
N GLU A 69 -17.78 -8.61 -8.64
CA GLU A 69 -18.88 -9.50 -8.98
C GLU A 69 -19.80 -9.67 -7.79
N ASN A 70 -21.09 -9.82 -8.05
CA ASN A 70 -22.14 -9.97 -7.04
C ASN A 70 -22.24 -8.78 -6.05
N LEU A 71 -21.91 -7.55 -6.51
CA LEU A 71 -22.05 -6.32 -5.74
C LEU A 71 -23.36 -5.60 -6.07
N ASN A 72 -23.95 -4.95 -5.08
CA ASN A 72 -25.12 -4.09 -5.26
C ASN A 72 -24.69 -2.62 -5.15
N GLY A 73 -24.14 -2.08 -6.24
CA GLY A 73 -23.61 -0.72 -6.34
C GLY A 73 -22.11 -0.68 -6.49
N SER A 74 -21.58 0.54 -6.59
CA SER A 74 -20.17 0.84 -6.79
C SER A 74 -19.62 1.85 -5.79
N GLU A 75 -20.21 1.91 -4.59
CA GLU A 75 -19.80 2.83 -3.53
C GLU A 75 -19.51 2.05 -2.26
N LEU A 76 -18.42 2.41 -1.61
CA LEU A 76 -18.04 1.91 -0.29
C LEU A 76 -18.59 2.86 0.78
N GLU A 77 -19.24 2.29 1.78
CA GLU A 77 -19.68 3.01 2.96
C GLU A 77 -18.66 2.84 4.09
N GLU A 78 -18.28 3.93 4.75
CA GLU A 78 -17.54 3.82 6.01
C GLU A 78 -18.49 3.37 7.12
N TYR A 79 -18.10 2.33 7.85
CA TYR A 79 -18.89 1.73 8.93
C TYR A 79 -18.01 1.50 10.15
N THR A 80 -18.53 1.84 11.33
CA THR A 80 -17.83 1.65 12.59
C THR A 80 -18.64 0.75 13.52
N GLU A 81 -17.99 -0.30 14.02
CA GLU A 81 -18.53 -1.20 15.03
C GLU A 81 -17.64 -1.15 16.28
N GLY A 82 -18.14 -0.58 17.36
CA GLY A 82 -17.36 -0.30 18.56
C GLY A 82 -16.23 0.69 18.27
N ASN A 83 -14.98 0.24 18.35
CA ASN A 83 -13.78 1.03 18.07
C ASN A 83 -13.10 0.65 16.75
N ILE A 84 -13.76 -0.18 15.95
CA ILE A 84 -13.20 -0.69 14.69
C ILE A 84 -13.93 -0.04 13.53
N SER A 85 -13.19 0.52 12.59
CA SER A 85 -13.72 1.10 11.36
C SER A 85 -13.44 0.18 10.18
N TYR A 86 -14.43 0.06 9.31
CA TYR A 86 -14.41 -0.73 8.09
C TYR A 86 -14.86 0.13 6.92
N TYR A 87 -14.54 -0.30 5.71
CA TYR A 87 -15.34 0.01 4.53
C TYR A 87 -16.22 -1.18 4.22
N ARG A 88 -17.50 -0.95 3.90
CA ARG A 88 -18.42 -2.02 3.55
C ARG A 88 -19.10 -1.78 2.22
N ILE A 89 -19.45 -2.86 1.56
CA ILE A 89 -20.22 -2.83 0.32
C ILE A 89 -21.32 -3.88 0.38
N LYS A 90 -22.50 -3.51 -0.09
CA LYS A 90 -23.65 -4.43 -0.13
C LYS A 90 -23.48 -5.41 -1.29
N VAL A 91 -23.78 -6.70 -1.04
CA VAL A 91 -23.83 -7.70 -2.09
C VAL A 91 -25.22 -7.80 -2.70
N ALA A 92 -25.31 -8.26 -3.94
CA ALA A 92 -26.59 -8.44 -4.65
C ALA A 92 -27.31 -9.72 -4.18
N ASP A 93 -26.55 -10.80 -3.99
CA ASP A 93 -27.02 -12.09 -3.48
C ASP A 93 -26.07 -12.56 -2.37
N ASN A 94 -26.57 -12.59 -1.14
CA ASN A 94 -25.78 -13.00 0.03
C ASN A 94 -25.69 -14.53 0.22
N THR A 95 -26.25 -15.31 -0.70
CA THR A 95 -26.12 -16.78 -0.72
C THR A 95 -25.00 -17.25 -1.65
N ALA A 96 -24.39 -16.34 -2.40
CA ALA A 96 -23.30 -16.59 -3.32
C ALA A 96 -22.04 -15.79 -2.93
N PRO A 97 -20.84 -16.31 -3.18
CA PRO A 97 -19.62 -15.55 -3.02
C PRO A 97 -19.61 -14.25 -3.83
N ALA A 98 -18.96 -13.24 -3.31
CA ALA A 98 -18.76 -11.97 -4.01
C ALA A 98 -17.26 -11.66 -4.10
N SER A 99 -16.87 -10.95 -5.15
CA SER A 99 -15.53 -10.39 -5.29
C SER A 99 -15.59 -8.87 -5.28
N VAL A 100 -14.58 -8.24 -4.69
CA VAL A 100 -14.43 -6.80 -4.67
C VAL A 100 -13.01 -6.43 -5.05
N HIS A 101 -12.88 -5.47 -5.98
CA HIS A 101 -11.66 -4.73 -6.26
C HIS A 101 -11.92 -3.29 -5.87
N ALA A 102 -11.20 -2.81 -4.86
CA ALA A 102 -11.34 -1.46 -4.33
C ALA A 102 -10.00 -0.72 -4.40
N VAL A 103 -10.05 0.53 -4.83
CA VAL A 103 -8.89 1.41 -4.94
C VAL A 103 -9.05 2.55 -3.96
N PHE A 104 -7.99 2.81 -3.19
CA PHE A 104 -7.96 3.86 -2.19
C PHE A 104 -6.75 4.77 -2.40
N HIS A 105 -6.97 6.05 -2.19
CA HIS A 105 -5.89 7.02 -1.98
C HIS A 105 -5.49 7.02 -0.51
N CYS A 106 -4.18 6.93 -0.23
CA CYS A 106 -3.60 6.88 1.11
C CYS A 106 -2.61 8.03 1.29
N PRO A 107 -3.05 9.20 1.78
CA PRO A 107 -2.18 10.37 1.95
C PRO A 107 -0.98 10.07 2.86
N GLY A 108 0.20 10.47 2.42
CA GLY A 108 1.44 10.35 3.19
C GLY A 108 1.90 8.90 3.47
N PHE A 109 1.31 7.87 2.84
CA PHE A 109 1.70 6.48 3.09
C PHE A 109 3.18 6.22 2.75
N TYR A 110 3.73 6.91 1.74
CA TYR A 110 5.12 6.81 1.32
C TYR A 110 6.04 7.88 1.91
N ASP A 111 5.56 8.67 2.89
CA ASP A 111 6.42 9.57 3.68
C ASP A 111 7.17 8.78 4.76
N PHE A 112 8.02 7.86 4.30
CA PHE A 112 8.77 6.99 5.18
C PHE A 112 9.92 7.72 5.87
N ALA A 113 10.15 7.38 7.13
CA ALA A 113 11.22 7.95 7.91
C ALA A 113 12.60 7.65 7.30
N LYS A 114 13.38 8.70 7.03
CA LYS A 114 14.79 8.58 6.64
C LYS A 114 15.57 7.99 7.82
N LYS A 115 16.21 6.84 7.60
CA LYS A 115 16.96 6.11 8.64
C LYS A 115 18.41 6.57 8.71
N ALA A 116 19.06 6.67 7.56
CA ALA A 116 20.48 7.02 7.47
C ALA A 116 20.82 7.56 6.08
N GLU A 117 21.99 8.19 5.98
CA GLU A 117 22.64 8.52 4.72
C GLU A 117 24.04 7.93 4.74
N THR A 118 24.35 7.07 3.78
CA THR A 118 25.65 6.42 3.68
C THR A 118 26.15 6.54 2.25
N ASN A 119 27.33 7.11 2.06
CA ASN A 119 27.95 7.32 0.73
C ASN A 119 27.03 8.05 -0.26
N GLY A 120 26.21 9.01 0.23
CA GLY A 120 25.26 9.77 -0.57
C GLY A 120 23.97 9.02 -0.95
N ALA A 121 23.78 7.79 -0.49
CA ALA A 121 22.53 7.07 -0.61
C ALA A 121 21.66 7.32 0.63
N GLU A 122 20.39 7.67 0.40
CA GLU A 122 19.41 7.82 1.48
C GLU A 122 18.75 6.49 1.76
N SER A 123 18.68 6.11 3.02
CA SER A 123 18.04 4.88 3.49
C SER A 123 16.72 5.16 4.18
N TYR A 124 15.68 4.42 3.83
CA TYR A 124 14.31 4.57 4.33
C TYR A 124 13.79 3.28 4.92
N SER A 125 13.05 3.38 6.02
CA SER A 125 12.39 2.25 6.67
C SER A 125 10.90 2.25 6.36
N VAL A 126 10.40 1.12 5.87
CA VAL A 126 8.98 0.85 5.66
C VAL A 126 8.51 -0.10 6.74
N THR A 127 7.35 0.19 7.31
CA THR A 127 6.67 -0.72 8.23
C THR A 127 5.17 -0.63 7.98
N TYR A 128 4.59 -1.76 7.63
CA TYR A 128 3.15 -1.92 7.48
C TYR A 128 2.67 -3.05 8.38
N LYS A 129 1.54 -2.83 9.04
CA LYS A 129 0.92 -3.82 9.92
C LYS A 129 -0.54 -4.00 9.52
N PHE A 130 -0.84 -5.16 8.97
CA PHE A 130 -2.20 -5.63 8.81
C PHE A 130 -2.70 -6.22 10.11
N THR A 131 -3.94 -5.94 10.48
CA THR A 131 -4.63 -6.64 11.57
C THR A 131 -5.95 -7.16 11.03
N ASN A 132 -6.17 -8.47 11.10
CA ASN A 132 -7.46 -9.04 10.76
C ASN A 132 -8.48 -8.63 11.83
N GLN A 133 -9.26 -7.60 11.54
CA GLN A 133 -10.28 -7.07 12.44
C GLN A 133 -11.60 -7.85 12.36
N LEU A 134 -11.70 -8.81 11.41
CA LEU A 134 -12.87 -9.68 11.28
C LEU A 134 -12.80 -10.78 12.34
N LYS A 135 -13.96 -11.35 12.66
CA LYS A 135 -14.07 -12.49 13.59
C LYS A 135 -13.84 -13.85 12.90
N SER A 136 -13.68 -13.84 11.60
CA SER A 136 -13.38 -15.01 10.78
C SER A 136 -11.93 -14.99 10.29
N LYS A 137 -11.44 -16.16 9.93
CA LYS A 137 -10.12 -16.34 9.31
C LYS A 137 -10.17 -15.90 7.85
N ILE A 138 -9.11 -15.21 7.40
CA ILE A 138 -8.82 -15.01 5.99
C ILE A 138 -7.88 -16.17 5.60
N GLU A 139 -8.30 -16.99 4.63
CA GLU A 139 -7.53 -18.19 4.25
C GLU A 139 -6.23 -17.82 3.55
N ASN A 140 -6.31 -16.95 2.55
CA ASN A 140 -5.18 -16.50 1.77
C ASN A 140 -5.08 -14.96 1.87
N TYR A 141 -4.33 -14.47 2.85
CA TYR A 141 -3.99 -13.05 2.90
C TYR A 141 -2.67 -12.82 2.18
N HIS A 142 -2.64 -11.83 1.31
CA HIS A 142 -1.45 -11.38 0.60
C HIS A 142 -1.29 -9.87 0.74
N VAL A 143 -0.08 -9.41 1.04
CA VAL A 143 0.26 -7.99 1.00
C VAL A 143 1.53 -7.78 0.21
N GLN A 144 1.54 -6.71 -0.59
CA GLN A 144 2.72 -6.28 -1.31
C GLN A 144 2.90 -4.76 -1.24
N ILE A 145 4.14 -4.32 -1.08
CA ILE A 145 4.51 -2.90 -1.07
C ILE A 145 5.58 -2.68 -2.11
N SER A 146 5.29 -1.79 -3.05
CA SER A 146 6.15 -1.48 -4.19
C SER A 146 6.93 -0.19 -3.94
N VAL A 147 8.18 -0.15 -4.38
CA VAL A 147 9.01 1.05 -4.46
C VAL A 147 9.56 1.19 -5.88
N PRO A 148 9.86 2.42 -6.37
CA PRO A 148 10.44 2.63 -7.70
C PRO A 148 11.69 1.77 -7.92
N LYS A 149 11.89 1.28 -9.15
CA LYS A 149 12.97 0.32 -9.50
C LYS A 149 14.38 0.81 -9.25
N GLU A 150 14.57 2.14 -9.26
CA GLU A 150 15.84 2.79 -8.96
C GLU A 150 16.24 2.68 -7.48
N ASN A 151 15.30 2.33 -6.60
CA ASN A 151 15.57 2.07 -5.20
C ASN A 151 15.98 0.61 -5.01
N GLU A 152 16.87 0.34 -4.05
CA GLU A 152 17.35 -0.99 -3.73
C GLU A 152 16.81 -1.47 -2.40
N ILE A 153 16.14 -2.62 -2.37
CA ILE A 153 15.75 -3.27 -1.12
C ILE A 153 17.01 -3.80 -0.45
N ILE A 154 17.31 -3.31 0.74
CA ILE A 154 18.54 -3.64 1.48
C ILE A 154 18.31 -4.81 2.43
N SER A 155 17.19 -4.79 3.14
CA SER A 155 16.86 -5.84 4.10
C SER A 155 15.37 -5.89 4.35
N VAL A 156 14.85 -7.09 4.52
CA VAL A 156 13.52 -7.35 5.08
C VAL A 156 13.71 -7.77 6.53
N THR A 157 13.07 -7.05 7.45
CA THR A 157 13.21 -7.30 8.90
C THR A 157 12.00 -8.01 9.47
N LYS A 158 10.85 -7.88 8.80
CA LYS A 158 9.62 -8.61 9.08
C LYS A 158 8.96 -9.06 7.78
N PRO A 159 8.63 -10.35 7.62
CA PRO A 159 9.02 -11.46 8.50
C PRO A 159 10.55 -11.66 8.52
N SER A 160 11.08 -12.29 9.57
CA SER A 160 12.53 -12.48 9.72
C SER A 160 13.09 -13.64 8.88
N ALA A 161 12.24 -14.61 8.51
CA ALA A 161 12.65 -15.75 7.69
C ALA A 161 12.47 -15.43 6.20
N TYR A 162 13.51 -15.64 5.40
CA TYR A 162 13.50 -15.41 3.94
C TYR A 162 12.41 -16.20 3.21
N ALA A 163 12.06 -17.39 3.70
CA ALA A 163 11.00 -18.21 3.13
C ALA A 163 9.59 -17.62 3.31
N ASP A 164 9.42 -16.62 4.16
CA ASP A 164 8.12 -16.05 4.50
C ASP A 164 7.80 -14.78 3.70
N TYR A 165 8.70 -14.31 2.83
CA TYR A 165 8.46 -13.16 1.96
C TYR A 165 9.03 -13.38 0.57
N GLU A 166 8.55 -12.59 -0.37
CA GLU A 166 9.02 -12.60 -1.76
C GLU A 166 9.51 -11.23 -2.21
N LEU A 167 10.50 -11.23 -3.10
CA LEU A 167 11.01 -10.04 -3.77
C LEU A 167 10.77 -10.19 -5.26
N SER A 168 10.11 -9.19 -5.85
CA SER A 168 9.83 -9.17 -7.29
C SER A 168 10.16 -7.83 -7.92
N LEU A 169 10.28 -7.84 -9.24
CA LEU A 169 10.41 -6.65 -10.08
C LEU A 169 9.29 -6.71 -11.13
N THR A 170 8.28 -5.89 -10.96
CA THR A 170 7.09 -5.87 -11.81
C THR A 170 6.81 -4.43 -12.24
N GLU A 171 6.55 -4.22 -13.54
CA GLU A 171 6.18 -2.91 -14.10
C GLU A 171 7.13 -1.75 -13.76
N GLY A 172 8.41 -2.05 -13.58
CA GLY A 172 9.42 -1.06 -13.21
C GLY A 172 9.42 -0.67 -11.73
N MET A 173 8.83 -1.50 -10.87
CA MET A 173 8.86 -1.33 -9.41
C MET A 173 9.47 -2.56 -8.74
N ARG A 174 10.19 -2.35 -7.64
CA ARG A 174 10.64 -3.42 -6.76
C ARG A 174 9.60 -3.62 -5.67
N THR A 175 9.15 -4.84 -5.51
CA THR A 175 8.05 -5.17 -4.59
C THR A 175 8.52 -6.16 -3.54
N VAL A 176 8.15 -5.89 -2.30
CA VAL A 176 8.25 -6.84 -1.18
C VAL A 176 6.86 -7.36 -0.90
N GLY A 177 6.68 -8.66 -1.01
CA GLY A 177 5.40 -9.35 -0.80
C GLY A 177 5.48 -10.35 0.34
N LEU A 178 4.31 -10.67 0.90
CA LEU A 178 4.12 -11.64 1.97
C LEU A 178 2.75 -12.28 1.82
N SER A 179 2.72 -13.61 1.85
CA SER A 179 1.47 -14.41 1.82
C SER A 179 1.33 -15.23 3.08
N LYS A 180 0.19 -15.14 3.75
CA LYS A 180 -0.08 -15.89 4.98
C LYS A 180 -1.56 -15.92 5.31
N ALA A 181 -2.04 -17.03 5.90
CA ALA A 181 -3.39 -17.04 6.48
C ALA A 181 -3.46 -16.08 7.69
N ALA A 182 -4.55 -15.33 7.79
CA ALA A 182 -4.77 -14.37 8.88
C ALA A 182 -5.93 -14.83 9.79
N SER A 183 -5.60 -15.40 10.96
CA SER A 183 -6.59 -15.72 11.98
C SER A 183 -7.26 -14.45 12.54
N PRO A 184 -8.46 -14.55 13.14
CA PRO A 184 -9.09 -13.42 13.82
C PRO A 184 -8.16 -12.74 14.80
N SER A 185 -8.13 -11.40 14.78
CA SER A 185 -7.25 -10.55 15.61
C SER A 185 -5.75 -10.76 15.40
N ALA A 186 -5.33 -11.62 14.46
CA ALA A 186 -3.93 -11.78 14.14
C ALA A 186 -3.40 -10.52 13.46
N SER A 187 -2.16 -10.18 13.81
CA SER A 187 -1.42 -9.12 13.13
C SER A 187 -0.30 -9.72 12.28
N ILE A 188 -0.21 -9.22 11.06
CA ILE A 188 0.83 -9.57 10.08
C ILE A 188 1.61 -8.29 9.80
N GLU A 189 2.92 -8.34 9.96
CA GLU A 189 3.79 -7.18 9.79
C GLU A 189 4.75 -7.40 8.63
N LEU A 190 4.79 -6.42 7.71
CA LEU A 190 5.78 -6.34 6.65
C LEU A 190 6.66 -5.12 6.92
N ALA A 191 7.95 -5.37 7.17
CA ALA A 191 8.91 -4.30 7.43
C ALA A 191 10.22 -4.53 6.68
N PHE A 192 10.67 -3.50 5.97
CA PHE A 192 11.90 -3.56 5.18
C PHE A 192 12.57 -2.18 5.10
N THR A 193 13.81 -2.19 4.64
CA THR A 193 14.61 -0.98 4.38
C THR A 193 15.00 -0.96 2.93
N TYR A 194 14.89 0.20 2.29
CA TYR A 194 15.41 0.43 0.95
C TYR A 194 16.32 1.64 0.90
N ASN A 195 17.25 1.65 -0.06
CA ASN A 195 18.10 2.79 -0.35
C ASN A 195 17.58 3.53 -1.58
N LYS A 196 17.64 4.86 -1.51
CA LYS A 196 17.51 5.75 -2.65
C LYS A 196 18.90 6.18 -3.10
N PRO A 197 19.40 5.72 -4.26
CA PRO A 197 20.73 6.06 -4.71
C PRO A 197 20.93 7.56 -4.86
N PHE A 198 22.16 8.05 -4.58
CA PHE A 198 22.50 9.48 -4.66
C PHE A 198 22.09 10.11 -5.99
N VAL A 199 22.32 9.41 -7.11
CA VAL A 199 21.97 9.90 -8.46
C VAL A 199 20.47 10.13 -8.67
N SER A 200 19.61 9.51 -7.87
CA SER A 200 18.14 9.71 -7.90
C SER A 200 17.68 10.84 -7.00
N THR A 201 18.53 11.33 -6.09
CA THR A 201 18.24 12.50 -5.25
C THR A 201 18.26 13.81 -6.06
N ALA A 202 17.63 14.87 -5.57
CA ALA A 202 17.64 16.17 -6.23
C ALA A 202 19.08 16.72 -6.41
N VAL A 203 19.93 16.54 -5.39
CA VAL A 203 21.35 16.95 -5.41
C VAL A 203 22.14 16.12 -6.43
N GLY A 204 21.97 14.78 -6.41
CA GLY A 204 22.62 13.90 -7.37
C GLY A 204 22.26 14.20 -8.81
N LYS A 205 20.96 14.42 -9.10
CA LYS A 205 20.50 14.86 -10.41
C LYS A 205 21.14 16.18 -10.83
N GLY A 206 21.20 17.16 -9.93
CA GLY A 206 21.87 18.43 -10.18
C GLY A 206 23.35 18.28 -10.57
N ILE A 207 24.10 17.46 -9.85
CA ILE A 207 25.52 17.18 -10.14
C ILE A 207 25.68 16.50 -11.50
N VAL A 208 24.85 15.51 -11.81
CA VAL A 208 24.89 14.84 -13.13
C VAL A 208 24.65 15.84 -14.26
N TRP A 209 23.66 16.74 -14.12
CA TRP A 209 23.40 17.78 -15.11
C TRP A 209 24.59 18.73 -15.30
N VAL A 210 25.23 19.18 -14.20
CA VAL A 210 26.41 20.05 -14.26
C VAL A 210 27.56 19.34 -14.99
N LEU A 211 27.80 18.07 -14.71
CA LEU A 211 28.82 17.26 -15.39
C LEU A 211 28.52 17.11 -16.90
N CYS A 212 27.27 16.80 -17.25
CA CYS A 212 26.85 16.68 -18.64
C CYS A 212 27.05 18.00 -19.42
N LEU A 213 26.65 19.13 -18.82
CA LEU A 213 26.86 20.46 -19.42
C LEU A 213 28.32 20.79 -19.55
N GLY A 214 29.17 20.50 -18.54
CA GLY A 214 30.59 20.70 -18.56
C GLY A 214 31.28 19.91 -19.69
N ILE A 215 30.95 18.63 -19.84
CA ILE A 215 31.46 17.78 -20.94
C ILE A 215 30.99 18.31 -22.29
N GLY A 216 29.73 18.71 -22.42
CA GLY A 216 29.18 19.29 -23.66
C GLY A 216 29.89 20.56 -24.08
N LEU A 217 30.13 21.47 -23.13
CA LEU A 217 30.90 22.70 -23.39
C LEU A 217 32.36 22.40 -23.78
N PHE A 218 32.99 21.46 -23.09
CA PHE A 218 34.38 21.06 -23.44
C PHE A 218 34.47 20.55 -24.88
N VAL A 219 33.58 19.67 -25.28
CA VAL A 219 33.52 19.14 -26.66
C VAL A 219 33.28 20.25 -27.68
N LEU A 220 32.39 21.19 -27.38
CA LEU A 220 32.16 22.33 -28.28
C LEU A 220 33.37 23.22 -28.43
N VAL A 221 34.10 23.52 -27.33
CA VAL A 221 35.30 24.33 -27.35
C VAL A 221 36.41 23.63 -28.17
N GLU A 222 36.59 22.32 -27.98
CA GLU A 222 37.55 21.52 -28.74
C GLU A 222 37.25 21.50 -30.24
N ARG A 223 35.99 21.33 -30.62
CA ARG A 223 35.55 21.39 -32.02
C ARG A 223 35.75 22.76 -32.60
N TYR A 224 35.45 23.83 -31.86
CA TYR A 224 35.66 25.22 -32.32
C TYR A 224 37.15 25.52 -32.55
N LYS A 225 38.02 25.12 -31.60
CA LYS A 225 39.50 25.27 -31.77
C LYS A 225 39.99 24.54 -33.00
N LYS A 226 39.52 23.31 -33.24
CA LYS A 226 39.94 22.52 -34.40
C LYS A 226 39.51 23.17 -35.72
N ALA A 227 38.22 23.61 -35.80
CA ALA A 227 37.70 24.30 -36.99
C ALA A 227 38.45 25.60 -37.30
N LYS A 228 38.87 26.37 -36.28
CA LYS A 228 39.66 27.60 -36.46
C LYS A 228 41.11 27.31 -36.87
N GLY A 229 41.70 26.21 -36.39
CA GLY A 229 43.02 25.79 -36.78
C GLY A 229 43.10 25.31 -38.25
N ASP A 230 42.06 24.69 -38.75
CA ASP A 230 41.96 24.23 -40.14
C ASP A 230 41.65 25.37 -41.14
N ALA A 231 41.08 26.48 -40.65
CA ALA A 231 40.78 27.66 -41.49
C ALA A 231 41.99 28.61 -41.69
N VAL A 232 43.13 28.37 -41.02
CA VAL A 232 44.36 29.18 -41.08
C VAL A 232 45.48 28.48 -41.87
N LYS A 233 45.24 27.31 -42.44
CA LYS A 233 46.08 26.62 -43.40
C LYS A 233 45.54 26.79 -44.80
#